data_10dddc96be6e8556f30cafa8b65cc6c6
#
_entry.id   10dddc96be6e8556f30cafa8b65cc6c6
#
_cell.length_a   1.000
_cell.length_b   1.000
_cell.length_c   1.000
_cell.angle_alpha   90.00
_cell.angle_beta   90.00
_cell.angle_gamma   90.00
#
_symmetry.space_group_name_H-M   'P 1'
#
loop_
_entity.id
_entity.type
_entity.pdbx_description
1 polymer ?
#
loop_
_entity_poly.entity_id
_entity_poly.type
_entity_poly.pdbx_seq_one_letter_code
_entity_poly.pdbx_strand_id
1 'polypeptide(L)'
;MAKRRCISVDVYESEEFYELSDKAKVLYTYFILRSDDEGVIINPKTAMRLCDAKDEILKELIDSAFVLEVEGVYVVRHWYVHNQIQPSKKTPSFFQEELSVLTVNEKKLYAISGGKNPEKVRTNII
;
A
#
# COMPACT_ATOMS: atom_id res chain seq x y z
N MET A 1 16.20 -6.08 4.31
CA MET A 1 15.17 -5.50 3.44
C MET A 1 15.71 -5.32 2.03
N ALA A 2 14.89 -5.53 1.04
CA ALA A 2 15.31 -5.40 -0.34
C ALA A 2 15.71 -3.95 -0.67
N LYS A 3 16.66 -3.78 -1.57
CA LYS A 3 17.11 -2.44 -2.01
C LYS A 3 16.39 -1.99 -3.28
N ARG A 4 15.62 -2.87 -3.89
CA ARG A 4 14.88 -2.59 -5.14
C ARG A 4 13.48 -3.18 -5.02
N ARG A 5 12.53 -2.49 -5.64
CA ARG A 5 11.15 -2.96 -5.75
C ARG A 5 10.63 -2.69 -7.14
N CYS A 6 9.67 -3.50 -7.56
CA CYS A 6 8.99 -3.30 -8.83
C CYS A 6 7.81 -2.36 -8.66
N ILE A 7 7.50 -1.64 -9.75
CA ILE A 7 6.35 -0.74 -9.81
C ILE A 7 5.56 -1.10 -11.05
N SER A 8 4.26 -1.31 -10.88
CA SER A 8 3.40 -1.70 -11.99
C SER A 8 2.94 -0.48 -12.79
N VAL A 9 3.12 -0.54 -14.10
CA VAL A 9 2.62 0.48 -15.02
C VAL A 9 1.10 0.61 -14.89
N ASP A 10 0.40 -0.52 -14.75
CA ASP A 10 -1.06 -0.51 -14.67
C ASP A 10 -1.58 0.32 -13.51
N VAL A 11 -0.90 0.28 -12.37
CA VAL A 11 -1.28 1.09 -11.21
C VAL A 11 -0.97 2.56 -11.46
N TYR A 12 0.23 2.85 -11.96
CA TYR A 12 0.70 4.23 -12.13
C TYR A 12 0.00 4.96 -13.28
N GLU A 13 -0.60 4.24 -14.21
CA GLU A 13 -1.35 4.86 -15.31
C GLU A 13 -2.87 4.79 -15.11
N SER A 14 -3.32 4.37 -13.91
CA SER A 14 -4.75 4.33 -13.61
C SER A 14 -5.29 5.75 -13.33
N GLU A 15 -6.60 5.91 -13.53
CA GLU A 15 -7.27 7.17 -13.22
C GLU A 15 -7.14 7.53 -11.74
N GLU A 16 -7.24 6.54 -10.87
CA GLU A 16 -7.13 6.75 -9.43
C GLU A 16 -5.77 7.32 -9.05
N PHE A 17 -4.70 6.81 -9.67
CA PHE A 17 -3.36 7.33 -9.42
C PHE A 17 -3.18 8.72 -10.00
N TYR A 18 -3.73 8.94 -11.20
CA TYR A 18 -3.68 10.24 -11.86
C TYR A 18 -4.26 11.36 -10.98
N GLU A 19 -5.32 11.04 -10.24
CA GLU A 19 -6.01 12.01 -9.40
C GLU A 19 -5.26 12.36 -8.11
N LEU A 20 -4.22 11.61 -7.76
CA LEU A 20 -3.42 11.92 -6.57
C LEU A 20 -2.63 13.22 -6.77
N SER A 21 -2.37 13.93 -5.67
CA SER A 21 -1.46 15.07 -5.71
C SER A 21 -0.05 14.58 -6.03
N ASP A 22 0.80 15.49 -6.53
CA ASP A 22 2.18 15.14 -6.85
C ASP A 22 2.92 14.60 -5.64
N LYS A 23 2.72 15.21 -4.46
CA LYS A 23 3.36 14.72 -3.24
C LYS A 23 2.88 13.32 -2.84
N ALA A 24 1.58 13.04 -3.04
CA ALA A 24 1.06 11.72 -2.76
C ALA A 24 1.67 10.66 -3.68
N LYS A 25 1.85 10.99 -4.95
CA LYS A 25 2.51 10.09 -5.90
C LYS A 25 3.94 9.78 -5.48
N VAL A 26 4.69 10.79 -5.09
CA VAL A 26 6.06 10.64 -4.64
C VAL A 26 6.11 9.83 -3.35
N LEU A 27 5.26 10.15 -2.39
CA LEU A 27 5.24 9.43 -1.11
C LEU A 27 4.87 7.96 -1.32
N TYR A 28 3.88 7.69 -2.17
CA TYR A 28 3.49 6.31 -2.48
C TYR A 28 4.66 5.52 -3.05
N THR A 29 5.41 6.12 -3.97
CA THR A 29 6.59 5.47 -4.55
C THR A 29 7.62 5.15 -3.46
N TYR A 30 7.85 6.09 -2.56
CA TYR A 30 8.78 5.88 -1.45
C TYR A 30 8.29 4.79 -0.50
N PHE A 31 6.98 4.73 -0.27
CA PHE A 31 6.40 3.68 0.56
C PHE A 31 6.64 2.29 -0.02
N ILE A 32 6.53 2.15 -1.35
CA ILE A 32 6.84 0.88 -2.00
C ILE A 32 8.28 0.48 -1.74
N LEU A 33 9.20 1.43 -1.88
CA LEU A 33 10.62 1.16 -1.66
C LEU A 33 10.94 0.77 -0.22
N ARG A 34 10.17 1.27 0.74
CA ARG A 34 10.41 1.03 2.16
C ARG A 34 9.49 -0.03 2.75
N SER A 35 8.83 -0.80 1.93
CA SER A 35 7.96 -1.88 2.40
C SER A 35 8.74 -3.18 2.55
N ASP A 36 8.30 -4.04 3.47
CA ASP A 36 8.83 -5.39 3.57
C ASP A 36 8.28 -6.26 2.41
N ASP A 37 8.62 -7.54 2.40
CA ASP A 37 8.25 -8.43 1.29
C ASP A 37 6.74 -8.71 1.22
N GLU A 38 5.97 -8.31 2.21
CA GLU A 38 4.51 -8.45 2.20
C GLU A 38 3.79 -7.10 2.08
N GLY A 39 4.54 -6.02 1.83
CA GLY A 39 3.94 -4.71 1.58
C GLY A 39 3.66 -3.87 2.80
N VAL A 40 4.14 -4.28 3.98
CA VAL A 40 4.03 -3.45 5.17
C VAL A 40 5.09 -2.37 5.12
N ILE A 41 4.66 -1.12 5.25
CA ILE A 41 5.54 0.04 5.14
C ILE A 41 6.33 0.18 6.44
N ILE A 42 7.66 0.13 6.31
CA ILE A 42 8.55 0.23 7.46
C ILE A 42 8.95 1.70 7.63
N ASN A 43 8.79 2.22 8.86
CA ASN A 43 9.10 3.61 9.20
C ASN A 43 8.46 4.62 8.25
N PRO A 44 7.12 4.65 8.17
CA PRO A 44 6.44 5.56 7.24
C PRO A 44 6.79 7.04 7.51
N LYS A 45 7.05 7.42 8.76
CA LYS A 45 7.41 8.80 9.08
C LYS A 45 8.74 9.22 8.45
N THR A 46 9.68 8.29 8.30
CA THR A 46 10.95 8.58 7.62
C THR A 46 10.70 8.90 6.15
N ALA A 47 9.87 8.11 5.48
CA ALA A 47 9.51 8.37 4.09
C ALA A 47 8.79 9.71 3.94
N MET A 48 7.88 10.01 4.87
CA MET A 48 7.15 11.28 4.85
C MET A 48 8.09 12.46 4.99
N ARG A 49 9.07 12.35 5.88
CA ARG A 49 10.05 13.42 6.07
C ARG A 49 10.91 13.62 4.82
N LEU A 50 11.37 12.53 4.21
CA LEU A 50 12.20 12.62 3.01
C LEU A 50 11.45 13.21 1.82
N CYS A 51 10.14 13.03 1.76
CA CYS A 51 9.29 13.58 0.71
C CYS A 51 8.70 14.93 1.08
N ASP A 52 9.00 15.44 2.27
CA ASP A 52 8.37 16.66 2.80
C ASP A 52 6.85 16.55 2.74
N ALA A 53 6.32 15.39 3.08
CA ALA A 53 4.88 15.12 3.08
C ALA A 53 4.36 15.12 4.50
N LYS A 54 3.28 15.86 4.74
CA LYS A 54 2.63 15.95 6.04
C LYS A 54 1.52 14.91 6.17
N ASP A 55 0.90 14.85 7.33
CA ASP A 55 -0.14 13.86 7.63
C ASP A 55 -1.30 13.89 6.63
N GLU A 56 -1.61 15.06 6.07
CA GLU A 56 -2.67 15.19 5.07
C GLU A 56 -2.36 14.41 3.79
N ILE A 57 -1.09 14.25 3.44
CA ILE A 57 -0.69 13.48 2.26
C ILE A 57 -0.86 11.97 2.54
N LEU A 58 -0.49 11.53 3.73
CA LEU A 58 -0.74 10.16 4.15
C LEU A 58 -2.24 9.86 4.13
N LYS A 59 -3.04 10.79 4.66
CA LYS A 59 -4.49 10.66 4.67
C LYS A 59 -5.05 10.57 3.25
N GLU A 60 -4.51 11.35 2.33
CA GLU A 60 -4.92 11.27 0.92
C GLU A 60 -4.72 9.86 0.37
N LEU A 61 -3.57 9.23 0.66
CA LEU A 61 -3.29 7.87 0.20
C LEU A 61 -4.22 6.85 0.85
N ILE A 62 -4.56 7.04 2.11
CA ILE A 62 -5.50 6.15 2.80
C ILE A 62 -6.91 6.31 2.24
N ASP A 63 -7.37 7.55 2.07
CA ASP A 63 -8.71 7.84 1.57
C ASP A 63 -8.90 7.36 0.12
N SER A 64 -7.84 7.37 -0.66
CA SER A 64 -7.87 6.89 -2.05
C SER A 64 -7.59 5.39 -2.16
N ALA A 65 -7.40 4.71 -1.04
CA ALA A 65 -7.22 3.27 -0.95
C ALA A 65 -5.92 2.75 -1.60
N PHE A 66 -4.90 3.58 -1.69
CA PHE A 66 -3.56 3.11 -2.07
C PHE A 66 -2.81 2.54 -0.87
N VAL A 67 -3.13 3.02 0.32
CA VAL A 67 -2.56 2.54 1.58
C VAL A 67 -3.69 2.12 2.50
N LEU A 68 -3.56 0.96 3.13
CA LEU A 68 -4.48 0.50 4.16
C LEU A 68 -3.85 0.71 5.52
N GLU A 69 -4.64 1.19 6.48
CA GLU A 69 -4.22 1.25 7.88
C GLU A 69 -4.87 0.10 8.63
N VAL A 70 -4.06 -0.76 9.24
CA VAL A 70 -4.52 -1.96 9.93
C VAL A 70 -3.80 -2.05 11.26
N GLU A 71 -4.53 -1.90 12.36
CA GLU A 71 -3.96 -2.07 13.72
C GLU A 71 -2.70 -1.23 13.92
N GLY A 72 -2.68 -0.02 13.40
CA GLY A 72 -1.55 0.90 13.56
C GLY A 72 -0.41 0.72 12.58
N VAL A 73 -0.48 -0.25 11.68
CA VAL A 73 0.51 -0.39 10.60
C VAL A 73 -0.11 0.01 9.26
N TYR A 74 0.74 0.41 8.33
CA TYR A 74 0.32 0.84 6.99
C TYR A 74 0.80 -0.16 5.97
N VAL A 75 -0.07 -0.54 5.04
CA VAL A 75 0.18 -1.59 4.06
C VAL A 75 -0.14 -1.06 2.67
N VAL A 76 0.72 -1.36 1.70
CA VAL A 76 0.47 -1.01 0.29
C VAL A 76 -0.62 -1.95 -0.24
N ARG A 77 -1.81 -1.41 -0.55
CA ARG A 77 -2.94 -2.24 -0.97
C ARG A 77 -2.65 -2.98 -2.28
N HIS A 78 -1.95 -2.34 -3.21
CA HIS A 78 -1.62 -2.92 -4.52
C HIS A 78 -0.31 -3.71 -4.50
N TRP A 79 0.15 -4.13 -3.32
CA TRP A 79 1.48 -4.74 -3.20
C TRP A 79 1.73 -5.88 -4.17
N TYR A 80 0.82 -6.83 -4.28
CA TYR A 80 1.02 -8.00 -5.12
C TYR A 80 0.79 -7.73 -6.61
N VAL A 81 0.27 -6.56 -6.96
CA VAL A 81 0.28 -6.09 -8.35
C VAL A 81 1.69 -5.61 -8.69
N HIS A 82 2.34 -4.91 -7.76
CA HIS A 82 3.70 -4.40 -7.97
C HIS A 82 4.77 -5.48 -7.85
N ASN A 83 4.69 -6.31 -6.83
CA ASN A 83 5.77 -7.24 -6.48
C ASN A 83 5.24 -8.65 -6.26
N GLN A 84 5.66 -9.58 -7.11
CA GLN A 84 5.31 -10.99 -7.01
C GLN A 84 6.57 -11.75 -6.66
N ILE A 85 6.82 -11.93 -5.35
CA ILE A 85 8.01 -12.60 -4.85
C ILE A 85 7.67 -14.07 -4.67
N GLN A 86 8.53 -14.96 -5.20
CA GLN A 86 8.34 -16.41 -5.02
C GLN A 86 8.31 -16.74 -3.53
N PRO A 87 7.38 -17.61 -3.08
CA PRO A 87 7.28 -17.94 -1.66
C PRO A 87 8.59 -18.41 -1.04
N SER A 88 9.40 -19.13 -1.80
CA SER A 88 10.70 -19.63 -1.31
C SER A 88 11.72 -18.53 -1.06
N LYS A 89 11.50 -17.33 -1.66
CA LYS A 89 12.41 -16.19 -1.53
C LYS A 89 11.84 -15.07 -0.70
N LYS A 90 10.58 -15.18 -0.29
CA LYS A 90 9.90 -14.14 0.46
C LYS A 90 10.25 -14.23 1.93
N THR A 91 10.66 -13.11 2.51
CA THR A 91 10.86 -13.00 3.96
C THR A 91 9.54 -12.61 4.60
N PRO A 92 9.01 -13.42 5.54
CA PRO A 92 7.75 -13.06 6.20
C PRO A 92 7.85 -11.72 6.93
N SER A 93 6.77 -10.97 6.92
CA SER A 93 6.68 -9.71 7.63
C SER A 93 6.79 -9.95 9.14
N PHE A 94 7.36 -8.98 9.85
CA PHE A 94 7.32 -8.96 11.31
C PHE A 94 5.88 -8.80 11.83
N PHE A 95 4.99 -8.23 11.02
CA PHE A 95 3.64 -7.82 11.41
C PHE A 95 2.57 -8.86 11.04
N GLN A 96 2.80 -10.13 11.36
CA GLN A 96 1.88 -11.21 10.98
C GLN A 96 0.50 -11.08 11.66
N GLU A 97 0.44 -10.60 12.89
CA GLU A 97 -0.84 -10.40 13.57
C GLU A 97 -1.70 -9.38 12.84
N GLU A 98 -1.10 -8.26 12.48
CA GLU A 98 -1.80 -7.21 11.76
C GLU A 98 -2.23 -7.68 10.38
N LEU A 99 -1.36 -8.43 9.68
CA LEU A 99 -1.67 -8.96 8.36
C LEU A 99 -2.75 -10.05 8.39
N SER A 100 -2.99 -10.67 9.55
CA SER A 100 -3.95 -11.77 9.66
C SER A 100 -5.39 -11.35 9.34
N VAL A 101 -5.72 -10.06 9.46
CA VAL A 101 -7.05 -9.56 9.11
C VAL A 101 -7.17 -9.19 7.64
N LEU A 102 -6.10 -9.35 6.88
CA LEU A 102 -6.10 -9.07 5.45
C LEU A 102 -6.12 -10.35 4.64
N THR A 103 -6.78 -10.30 3.49
CA THR A 103 -6.72 -11.34 2.47
C THR A 103 -6.30 -10.70 1.16
N VAL A 104 -5.81 -11.52 0.22
CA VAL A 104 -5.50 -11.03 -1.12
C VAL A 104 -6.60 -11.51 -2.05
N ASN A 105 -7.27 -10.58 -2.73
CA ASN A 105 -8.38 -10.93 -3.61
C ASN A 105 -7.86 -11.37 -4.99
N GLU A 106 -8.79 -11.70 -5.89
CA GLU A 106 -8.45 -12.18 -7.23
C GLU A 106 -7.73 -11.15 -8.09
N LYS A 107 -7.87 -9.86 -7.76
CA LYS A 107 -7.17 -8.76 -8.43
C LYS A 107 -5.80 -8.50 -7.83
N LYS A 108 -5.36 -9.35 -6.91
CA LYS A 108 -4.08 -9.22 -6.19
C LYS A 108 -4.00 -7.99 -5.30
N LEU A 109 -5.15 -7.52 -4.82
CA LEU A 109 -5.23 -6.41 -3.88
C LEU A 109 -5.49 -6.93 -2.48
N TYR A 110 -4.90 -6.29 -1.49
CA TYR A 110 -5.25 -6.56 -0.10
C TYR A 110 -6.67 -6.11 0.18
N ALA A 111 -7.38 -6.92 0.95
CA ALA A 111 -8.75 -6.64 1.37
C ALA A 111 -8.90 -7.00 2.84
N ILE A 112 -9.70 -6.23 3.58
CA ILE A 112 -9.94 -6.46 4.99
C ILE A 112 -10.98 -7.58 5.13
N SER A 113 -10.57 -8.66 5.81
CA SER A 113 -11.43 -9.81 6.02
C SER A 113 -12.53 -9.48 7.02
N GLY A 114 -13.79 -9.65 6.62
CA GLY A 114 -14.92 -9.44 7.50
C GLY A 114 -15.24 -8.00 7.88
N GLY A 115 -14.53 -7.04 7.31
CA GLY A 115 -14.72 -5.62 7.57
C GLY A 115 -15.11 -4.85 6.32
N LYS A 116 -15.16 -3.51 6.45
CA LYS A 116 -15.39 -2.64 5.31
C LYS A 116 -14.15 -2.58 4.43
N ASN A 117 -14.31 -2.97 3.18
CA ASN A 117 -13.24 -2.86 2.20
C ASN A 117 -13.30 -1.51 1.51
N PRO A 118 -12.14 -0.87 1.25
CA PRO A 118 -12.11 0.37 0.49
C PRO A 118 -12.80 0.25 -0.86
N GLU A 119 -12.66 -0.88 -1.53
CA GLU A 119 -13.32 -1.13 -2.81
C GLU A 119 -14.84 -1.10 -2.70
N LYS A 120 -15.40 -1.74 -1.66
CA LYS A 120 -16.85 -1.73 -1.43
C LYS A 120 -17.36 -0.34 -1.14
N VAL A 121 -16.63 0.42 -0.34
CA VAL A 121 -17.00 1.79 0.00
C VAL A 121 -17.01 2.63 -1.26
N ARG A 122 -16.02 2.52 -2.11
CA ARG A 122 -15.93 3.26 -3.37
C ARG A 122 -17.07 2.87 -4.32
N THR A 123 -17.34 1.59 -4.43
CA THR A 123 -18.42 1.09 -5.29
C THR A 123 -19.77 1.64 -4.85
N ASN A 124 -19.98 1.76 -3.55
CA ASN A 124 -21.24 2.29 -3.01
C ASN A 124 -21.41 3.79 -3.22
N ILE A 125 -20.31 4.51 -3.37
CA ILE A 125 -20.33 5.95 -3.62
C ILE A 125 -20.61 6.26 -5.09
N ILE A 126 -20.17 5.39 -5.96
CA ILE A 126 -20.38 5.50 -7.39
C ILE A 126 -21.74 4.94 -7.79
#